data_c7aaaa182863cc8e4eb0107aa9472fd5
#
_entry.id   c7aaaa182863cc8e4eb0107aa9472fd5
#
_cell.length_a   1.000
_cell.length_b   1.000
_cell.length_c   1.000
_cell.angle_alpha   90.00
_cell.angle_beta   90.00
_cell.angle_gamma   90.00
#
_symmetry.space_group_name_H-M   'P 1'
#
loop_
_entity.id
_entity.type
_entity.pdbx_description
1 polymer ?
#
loop_
_entity_poly.entity_id
_entity_poly.type
_entity_poly.pdbx_seq_one_letter_code
_entity_poly.pdbx_strand_id
1 'polypeptide(L)'
;MIRRRPDRKRNRQSPDKIQKSQEKRQSRGGIESADKNKGDNMLTTSKKMLMDAAANGYAVPAVNTQGGNYDIIWAICKAAEDLKSPVMLAHYVNTGAYSGHDWFVNVCKWCAAKVSVPVAVHLDHGDGFDICMEALKLGFTSLMIDGSTKPIEENARMTNEVLKVAKCFGVPVEAEVGELLRLDNMGAAMENKNIVNPKEVRHFLELCQPDSLAIGIGNAHGYYKGEPDIRLEILEAVRQFTDIPLVLHGCTGMKEEIVRDAIRMGVAKINFGTEIRYKYVEHYEEGLKTLEHQGHSWKLSRFANEKLQEDVQKIIRLAGSEGKAV
;
A
#
# COMPACT_ATOMS: atom_id res chain seq x y z
N MET A 1 21.89 -54.24 -49.02
CA MET A 1 23.13 -53.41 -49.00
C MET A 1 23.07 -52.52 -47.77
N ILE A 2 23.80 -52.87 -46.73
CA ILE A 2 23.84 -52.18 -45.45
C ILE A 2 25.14 -51.34 -45.43
N ARG A 3 24.99 -49.99 -45.43
CA ARG A 3 26.14 -49.08 -45.33
C ARG A 3 26.53 -48.91 -43.85
N ARG A 4 27.75 -49.30 -43.49
CA ARG A 4 28.38 -49.08 -42.17
C ARG A 4 28.75 -47.61 -42.01
N ARG A 5 28.46 -47.01 -40.79
CA ARG A 5 28.93 -45.68 -40.41
C ARG A 5 30.38 -45.77 -39.84
N PRO A 6 31.21 -44.78 -40.06
CA PRO A 6 32.57 -44.78 -39.52
C PRO A 6 32.64 -44.39 -38.03
N ASP A 7 33.61 -44.99 -37.34
CA ASP A 7 33.93 -44.79 -35.90
C ASP A 7 34.32 -43.37 -35.58
N ARG A 8 33.72 -42.75 -34.56
CA ARG A 8 34.16 -41.50 -33.97
C ARG A 8 35.25 -41.78 -32.91
N LYS A 9 36.49 -41.42 -33.17
CA LYS A 9 37.59 -41.39 -32.17
C LYS A 9 37.23 -40.48 -31.00
N ARG A 10 37.13 -41.02 -29.80
CA ARG A 10 37.05 -40.26 -28.53
C ARG A 10 38.37 -39.58 -28.24
N ASN A 11 38.40 -38.26 -28.31
CA ASN A 11 39.56 -37.44 -27.91
C ASN A 11 39.57 -37.37 -26.37
N ARG A 12 40.45 -38.13 -25.71
CA ARG A 12 40.67 -38.05 -24.26
C ARG A 12 41.54 -36.82 -23.98
N GLN A 13 40.98 -35.81 -23.39
CA GLN A 13 41.75 -34.67 -22.84
C GLN A 13 42.51 -35.11 -21.59
N SER A 14 43.76 -34.64 -21.43
CA SER A 14 44.61 -34.97 -20.31
C SER A 14 44.11 -34.38 -18.99
N PRO A 15 44.38 -35.00 -17.82
CA PRO A 15 43.92 -34.54 -16.51
C PRO A 15 44.32 -33.10 -16.16
N ASP A 16 45.47 -32.63 -16.61
CA ASP A 16 45.99 -31.30 -16.35
C ASP A 16 45.17 -30.14 -16.97
N LYS A 17 44.42 -30.40 -18.06
CA LYS A 17 43.54 -29.40 -18.66
C LYS A 17 42.23 -29.24 -17.93
N ILE A 18 41.78 -30.28 -17.22
CA ILE A 18 40.55 -30.26 -16.43
C ILE A 18 40.78 -29.47 -15.13
N GLN A 19 41.94 -29.68 -14.49
CA GLN A 19 42.27 -29.00 -13.24
C GLN A 19 42.47 -27.47 -13.43
N LYS A 20 43.13 -27.02 -14.49
CA LYS A 20 43.29 -25.60 -14.83
C LYS A 20 41.98 -24.93 -15.25
N SER A 21 40.96 -25.67 -15.71
CA SER A 21 39.65 -25.12 -16.03
C SER A 21 38.76 -24.99 -14.78
N GLN A 22 39.00 -25.78 -13.74
CA GLN A 22 38.31 -25.68 -12.45
C GLN A 22 38.86 -24.53 -11.60
N GLU A 23 40.18 -24.31 -11.57
CA GLU A 23 40.79 -23.18 -10.87
C GLU A 23 40.41 -21.81 -11.50
N LYS A 24 40.24 -21.72 -12.82
CA LYS A 24 39.76 -20.50 -13.50
C LYS A 24 38.28 -20.24 -13.34
N ARG A 25 37.46 -21.22 -12.90
CA ARG A 25 36.04 -21.02 -12.56
C ARG A 25 35.83 -20.55 -11.12
N GLN A 26 36.79 -20.78 -10.21
CA GLN A 26 36.74 -20.31 -8.83
C GLN A 26 37.15 -18.84 -8.65
N SER A 27 37.78 -18.22 -9.65
CA SER A 27 38.25 -16.82 -9.60
C SER A 27 37.36 -15.83 -10.37
N ARG A 28 36.21 -16.26 -10.89
CA ARG A 28 35.22 -15.36 -11.55
C ARG A 28 33.82 -15.57 -10.96
N GLY A 29 33.39 -14.64 -10.15
CA GLY A 29 32.02 -14.48 -9.70
C GLY A 29 31.74 -15.21 -8.40
N GLY A 30 32.41 -14.82 -7.33
CA GLY A 30 31.79 -14.89 -6.03
C GLY A 30 30.58 -13.99 -6.06
N ILE A 31 29.38 -14.57 -6.27
CA ILE A 31 28.17 -13.96 -5.74
C ILE A 31 28.40 -14.04 -4.24
N GLU A 32 28.71 -12.90 -3.63
CA GLU A 32 28.68 -12.79 -2.18
C GLU A 32 27.35 -13.38 -1.75
N SER A 33 27.41 -14.47 -1.00
CA SER A 33 26.29 -15.03 -0.30
C SER A 33 25.83 -13.93 0.64
N ALA A 34 24.76 -13.22 0.24
CA ALA A 34 24.10 -12.26 1.11
C ALA A 34 23.89 -12.94 2.46
N ASP A 35 24.40 -12.29 3.47
CA ASP A 35 24.40 -12.67 4.87
C ASP A 35 23.02 -13.22 5.27
N LYS A 36 22.93 -14.50 5.63
CA LYS A 36 21.70 -15.21 5.96
C LYS A 36 21.11 -14.80 7.33
N ASN A 37 21.54 -13.67 7.90
CA ASN A 37 21.13 -13.21 9.23
C ASN A 37 20.61 -11.76 9.28
N LYS A 38 19.91 -11.28 8.24
CA LYS A 38 19.09 -10.05 8.28
C LYS A 38 17.81 -10.27 7.49
N GLY A 39 16.81 -10.86 8.14
CA GLY A 39 15.51 -11.06 7.55
C GLY A 39 14.47 -11.34 8.62
N ASP A 40 14.39 -10.52 9.66
CA ASP A 40 13.11 -10.36 10.33
C ASP A 40 12.18 -9.81 9.25
N ASN A 41 11.16 -10.62 8.94
CA ASN A 41 10.17 -10.28 7.93
C ASN A 41 9.52 -8.95 8.35
N MET A 42 9.87 -7.83 7.70
CA MET A 42 9.38 -6.49 8.04
C MET A 42 7.89 -6.31 7.71
N LEU A 43 7.27 -7.39 7.20
CA LEU A 43 5.83 -7.47 7.04
C LEU A 43 5.16 -7.52 8.43
N THR A 44 4.38 -6.49 8.74
CA THR A 44 3.72 -6.35 10.03
C THR A 44 2.24 -6.00 9.85
N THR A 45 1.48 -6.01 10.94
CA THR A 45 0.09 -5.55 10.92
C THR A 45 0.02 -4.04 11.10
N SER A 46 -1.05 -3.40 10.59
CA SER A 46 -1.24 -1.97 10.74
C SER A 46 -1.52 -1.52 12.18
N LYS A 47 -1.97 -2.41 13.07
CA LYS A 47 -2.42 -2.04 14.42
C LYS A 47 -1.40 -1.24 15.21
N LYS A 48 -0.19 -1.83 15.40
CA LYS A 48 0.88 -1.14 16.14
C LYS A 48 1.33 0.13 15.43
N MET A 49 1.47 0.08 14.10
CA MET A 49 1.87 1.24 13.29
C MET A 49 0.94 2.43 13.49
N LEU A 50 -0.39 2.20 13.47
CA LEU A 50 -1.39 3.26 13.61
C LEU A 50 -1.53 3.75 15.06
N MET A 51 -1.40 2.87 16.03
CA MET A 51 -1.36 3.27 17.44
C MET A 51 -0.13 4.13 17.75
N ASP A 52 1.05 3.75 17.27
CA ASP A 52 2.28 4.53 17.42
C ASP A 52 2.16 5.89 16.72
N ALA A 53 1.55 5.92 15.52
CA ALA A 53 1.31 7.15 14.78
C ALA A 53 0.38 8.11 15.53
N ALA A 54 -0.76 7.62 16.01
CA ALA A 54 -1.70 8.42 16.79
C ALA A 54 -1.07 8.97 18.08
N ALA A 55 -0.28 8.16 18.77
CA ALA A 55 0.38 8.55 20.03
C ALA A 55 1.50 9.58 19.82
N ASN A 56 2.12 9.62 18.62
CA ASN A 56 3.30 10.45 18.35
C ASN A 56 3.03 11.57 17.32
N GLY A 57 1.78 11.82 16.95
CA GLY A 57 1.36 12.95 16.12
C GLY A 57 1.88 12.91 14.67
N TYR A 58 1.96 11.73 14.07
CA TYR A 58 2.22 11.53 12.64
C TYR A 58 1.16 10.59 12.04
N ALA A 59 1.14 10.43 10.72
CA ALA A 59 0.31 9.44 10.05
C ALA A 59 1.16 8.45 9.26
N VAL A 60 0.68 7.20 9.13
CA VAL A 60 1.27 6.21 8.23
C VAL A 60 0.69 6.40 6.83
N PRO A 61 1.53 6.60 5.80
CA PRO A 61 1.05 6.64 4.43
C PRO A 61 0.51 5.28 3.99
N ALA A 62 -0.74 5.25 3.52
CA ALA A 62 -1.33 4.12 2.82
C ALA A 62 -1.39 4.45 1.32
N VAL A 63 -0.51 3.81 0.55
CA VAL A 63 -0.28 4.15 -0.85
C VAL A 63 -0.83 3.06 -1.74
N ASN A 64 -1.76 3.44 -2.65
CA ASN A 64 -2.41 2.49 -3.55
C ASN A 64 -1.43 1.97 -4.61
N THR A 65 -1.39 0.65 -4.79
CA THR A 65 -0.41 -0.07 -5.61
C THR A 65 -0.86 -0.33 -7.05
N GLN A 66 -1.99 0.21 -7.44
CA GLN A 66 -2.54 0.10 -8.80
C GLN A 66 -2.60 -1.36 -9.32
N GLY A 67 -3.31 -2.22 -8.57
CA GLY A 67 -3.51 -3.62 -8.96
C GLY A 67 -2.27 -4.51 -8.82
N GLY A 68 -1.38 -4.18 -7.90
CA GLY A 68 -0.18 -4.99 -7.64
C GLY A 68 0.94 -4.76 -8.67
N ASN A 69 1.03 -3.56 -9.22
CA ASN A 69 2.14 -3.18 -10.10
C ASN A 69 3.47 -3.20 -9.32
N TYR A 70 4.40 -4.07 -9.77
CA TYR A 70 5.70 -4.24 -9.11
C TYR A 70 6.49 -2.93 -9.01
N ASP A 71 6.54 -2.14 -10.08
CA ASP A 71 7.32 -0.90 -10.10
C ASP A 71 6.81 0.10 -9.05
N ILE A 72 5.48 0.22 -8.93
CA ILE A 72 4.84 1.09 -7.93
C ILE A 72 5.10 0.58 -6.51
N ILE A 73 4.89 -0.71 -6.25
CA ILE A 73 5.14 -1.33 -4.94
C ILE A 73 6.60 -1.14 -4.53
N TRP A 74 7.54 -1.34 -5.48
CA TRP A 74 8.96 -1.19 -5.22
C TRP A 74 9.34 0.27 -4.92
N ALA A 75 8.80 1.25 -5.68
CA ALA A 75 9.00 2.68 -5.43
C ALA A 75 8.53 3.07 -4.01
N ILE A 76 7.35 2.57 -3.59
CA ILE A 76 6.82 2.82 -2.24
C ILE A 76 7.74 2.24 -1.17
N CYS A 77 8.15 0.98 -1.30
CA CYS A 77 9.04 0.32 -0.35
C CYS A 77 10.40 1.03 -0.26
N LYS A 78 10.96 1.45 -1.41
CA LYS A 78 12.25 2.16 -1.46
C LYS A 78 12.16 3.55 -0.85
N ALA A 79 11.11 4.30 -1.14
CA ALA A 79 10.87 5.60 -0.51
C ALA A 79 10.77 5.48 1.01
N ALA A 80 10.06 4.47 1.51
CA ALA A 80 9.92 4.17 2.93
C ALA A 80 11.25 3.78 3.56
N GLU A 81 12.06 2.92 2.90
CA GLU A 81 13.39 2.53 3.35
C GLU A 81 14.35 3.72 3.45
N ASP A 82 14.38 4.58 2.43
CA ASP A 82 15.28 5.73 2.37
C ASP A 82 14.98 6.76 3.46
N LEU A 83 13.70 6.97 3.76
CA LEU A 83 13.24 7.92 4.77
C LEU A 83 12.97 7.28 6.14
N LYS A 84 13.27 5.99 6.30
CA LYS A 84 13.02 5.24 7.56
C LYS A 84 11.60 5.45 8.09
N SER A 85 10.61 5.21 7.20
CA SER A 85 9.20 5.40 7.48
C SER A 85 8.45 4.08 7.48
N PRO A 86 7.48 3.85 8.38
CA PRO A 86 6.49 2.80 8.20
C PRO A 86 5.60 3.13 6.99
N VAL A 87 5.09 2.10 6.28
CA VAL A 87 4.24 2.29 5.11
C VAL A 87 3.19 1.19 4.97
N MET A 88 2.04 1.51 4.39
CA MET A 88 1.00 0.55 4.02
C MET A 88 0.88 0.46 2.51
N LEU A 89 0.98 -0.75 1.97
CA LEU A 89 0.74 -1.07 0.57
C LEU A 89 -0.76 -1.35 0.42
N ALA A 90 -1.50 -0.37 -0.07
CA ALA A 90 -2.95 -0.45 -0.19
C ALA A 90 -3.38 -1.09 -1.52
N HIS A 91 -4.31 -2.03 -1.43
CA HIS A 91 -4.88 -2.74 -2.56
C HIS A 91 -6.38 -2.48 -2.65
N TYR A 92 -6.79 -1.64 -3.58
CA TYR A 92 -8.20 -1.40 -3.86
C TYR A 92 -8.82 -2.62 -4.55
N VAL A 93 -9.93 -3.12 -4.00
CA VAL A 93 -10.58 -4.38 -4.41
C VAL A 93 -10.75 -4.50 -5.92
N ASN A 94 -11.30 -3.48 -6.58
CA ASN A 94 -11.60 -3.53 -8.02
C ASN A 94 -10.34 -3.62 -8.91
N THR A 95 -9.16 -3.24 -8.41
CA THR A 95 -7.92 -3.38 -9.16
C THR A 95 -7.37 -4.81 -9.12
N GLY A 96 -7.82 -5.63 -8.18
CA GLY A 96 -7.49 -7.04 -8.09
C GLY A 96 -7.98 -7.89 -9.26
N ALA A 97 -9.02 -7.43 -9.97
CA ALA A 97 -9.52 -8.11 -11.17
C ALA A 97 -8.49 -8.22 -12.30
N TYR A 98 -7.47 -7.35 -12.34
CA TYR A 98 -6.43 -7.38 -13.36
C TYR A 98 -5.36 -8.44 -13.08
N SER A 99 -4.79 -8.45 -11.87
CA SER A 99 -3.60 -9.26 -11.55
C SER A 99 -3.88 -10.41 -10.57
N GLY A 100 -5.02 -10.39 -9.89
CA GLY A 100 -5.33 -11.28 -8.79
C GLY A 100 -4.80 -10.77 -7.44
N HIS A 101 -5.57 -11.05 -6.39
CA HIS A 101 -5.19 -10.67 -5.02
C HIS A 101 -3.97 -11.46 -4.52
N ASP A 102 -3.81 -12.70 -4.96
CA ASP A 102 -2.68 -13.57 -4.66
C ASP A 102 -1.36 -13.03 -5.25
N TRP A 103 -1.38 -12.57 -6.50
CA TRP A 103 -0.23 -11.89 -7.10
C TRP A 103 0.19 -10.68 -6.26
N PHE A 104 -0.77 -9.81 -5.94
CA PHE A 104 -0.52 -8.62 -5.14
C PHE A 104 0.19 -8.95 -3.82
N VAL A 105 -0.37 -9.88 -3.04
CA VAL A 105 0.22 -10.26 -1.75
C VAL A 105 1.63 -10.83 -1.90
N ASN A 106 1.86 -11.67 -2.92
CA ASN A 106 3.16 -12.28 -3.14
C ASN A 106 4.23 -11.24 -3.52
N VAL A 107 3.91 -10.28 -4.39
CA VAL A 107 4.87 -9.22 -4.75
C VAL A 107 5.12 -8.27 -3.59
N CYS A 108 4.10 -7.94 -2.79
CA CYS A 108 4.26 -7.15 -1.57
C CYS A 108 5.17 -7.84 -0.55
N LYS A 109 4.97 -9.13 -0.28
CA LYS A 109 5.83 -9.95 0.59
C LYS A 109 7.27 -9.95 0.11
N TRP A 110 7.46 -10.10 -1.21
CA TRP A 110 8.79 -10.10 -1.80
C TRP A 110 9.49 -8.73 -1.64
N CYS A 111 8.78 -7.62 -1.89
CA CYS A 111 9.33 -6.26 -1.72
C CYS A 111 9.60 -5.94 -0.24
N ALA A 112 8.67 -6.27 0.66
CA ALA A 112 8.81 -6.05 2.10
C ALA A 112 10.02 -6.79 2.68
N ALA A 113 10.36 -7.98 2.17
CA ALA A 113 11.55 -8.73 2.59
C ALA A 113 12.89 -8.10 2.13
N LYS A 114 12.86 -7.02 1.35
CA LYS A 114 14.05 -6.31 0.84
C LYS A 114 14.31 -4.98 1.52
N VAL A 115 13.46 -4.58 2.44
CA VAL A 115 13.56 -3.33 3.20
C VAL A 115 13.64 -3.61 4.70
N SER A 116 14.08 -2.62 5.48
CA SER A 116 14.25 -2.75 6.93
C SER A 116 13.20 -1.98 7.74
N VAL A 117 12.20 -1.41 7.06
CA VAL A 117 11.12 -0.62 7.65
C VAL A 117 9.83 -1.42 7.74
N PRO A 118 8.93 -1.14 8.71
CA PRO A 118 7.64 -1.80 8.82
C PRO A 118 6.76 -1.58 7.59
N VAL A 119 6.27 -2.68 7.00
CA VAL A 119 5.37 -2.68 5.83
C VAL A 119 4.11 -3.45 6.18
N ALA A 120 2.92 -2.87 5.98
CA ALA A 120 1.65 -3.57 6.07
C ALA A 120 1.04 -3.76 4.67
N VAL A 121 0.41 -4.91 4.45
CA VAL A 121 -0.35 -5.22 3.23
C VAL A 121 -1.82 -5.06 3.54
N HIS A 122 -2.46 -4.05 2.96
CA HIS A 122 -3.78 -3.58 3.34
C HIS A 122 -4.81 -3.79 2.23
N LEU A 123 -5.93 -4.45 2.57
CA LEU A 123 -7.12 -4.47 1.73
C LEU A 123 -7.84 -3.14 1.89
N ASP A 124 -8.02 -2.42 0.79
CA ASP A 124 -8.59 -1.07 0.72
C ASP A 124 -10.01 -1.16 0.13
N HIS A 125 -11.02 -0.70 0.88
CA HIS A 125 -12.45 -0.77 0.56
C HIS A 125 -12.95 -2.18 0.22
N GLY A 126 -12.81 -3.13 1.13
CA GLY A 126 -13.48 -4.43 1.05
C GLY A 126 -14.99 -4.27 1.09
N ASP A 127 -15.70 -4.74 0.05
CA ASP A 127 -17.12 -4.51 -0.16
C ASP A 127 -18.04 -5.57 0.51
N GLY A 128 -17.44 -6.50 1.26
CA GLY A 128 -18.18 -7.53 1.95
C GLY A 128 -17.33 -8.51 2.74
N PHE A 129 -18.01 -9.43 3.42
CA PHE A 129 -17.36 -10.45 4.25
C PHE A 129 -16.44 -11.36 3.44
N ASP A 130 -16.90 -11.83 2.27
CA ASP A 130 -16.18 -12.85 1.48
C ASP A 130 -14.82 -12.35 1.00
N ILE A 131 -14.73 -11.11 0.51
CA ILE A 131 -13.46 -10.52 0.07
C ILE A 131 -12.49 -10.31 1.23
N CYS A 132 -12.99 -9.94 2.42
CA CYS A 132 -12.17 -9.85 3.62
C CYS A 132 -11.62 -11.22 4.03
N MET A 133 -12.43 -12.29 3.92
CA MET A 133 -11.99 -13.66 4.22
C MET A 133 -10.98 -14.18 3.19
N GLU A 134 -11.17 -13.85 1.92
CA GLU A 134 -10.17 -14.15 0.88
C GLU A 134 -8.85 -13.45 1.18
N ALA A 135 -8.88 -12.17 1.52
CA ALA A 135 -7.70 -11.40 1.89
C ALA A 135 -6.98 -11.99 3.11
N LEU A 136 -7.70 -12.41 4.15
CA LEU A 136 -7.12 -13.12 5.30
C LEU A 136 -6.42 -14.40 4.89
N LYS A 137 -7.08 -15.21 4.07
CA LYS A 137 -6.53 -16.48 3.56
C LYS A 137 -5.25 -16.27 2.76
N LEU A 138 -5.16 -15.20 1.97
CA LEU A 138 -3.99 -14.87 1.16
C LEU A 138 -2.85 -14.27 2.00
N GLY A 139 -3.16 -13.78 3.22
CA GLY A 139 -2.18 -13.23 4.16
C GLY A 139 -1.97 -11.73 4.05
N PHE A 140 -3.04 -11.00 3.79
CA PHE A 140 -3.10 -9.57 4.08
C PHE A 140 -2.89 -9.35 5.58
N THR A 141 -2.20 -8.27 5.94
CA THR A 141 -1.84 -7.95 7.33
C THR A 141 -2.67 -6.81 7.91
N SER A 142 -3.59 -6.27 7.12
CA SER A 142 -4.54 -5.22 7.47
C SER A 142 -5.73 -5.30 6.53
N LEU A 143 -6.94 -5.12 7.05
CA LEU A 143 -8.18 -5.13 6.27
C LEU A 143 -8.95 -3.84 6.48
N MET A 144 -9.69 -3.41 5.45
CA MET A 144 -10.79 -2.48 5.57
C MET A 144 -12.08 -3.16 5.09
N ILE A 145 -13.13 -3.08 5.90
CA ILE A 145 -14.50 -3.39 5.51
C ILE A 145 -15.27 -2.08 5.32
N ASP A 146 -15.80 -1.86 4.13
CA ASP A 146 -16.52 -0.64 3.78
C ASP A 146 -18.02 -0.89 3.72
N GLY A 147 -18.67 -0.57 4.84
CA GLY A 147 -20.14 -0.54 4.96
C GLY A 147 -20.72 0.89 4.95
N SER A 148 -19.95 1.90 4.54
CA SER A 148 -20.30 3.32 4.64
C SER A 148 -21.57 3.72 3.88
N THR A 149 -21.93 2.97 2.83
CA THR A 149 -23.18 3.14 2.07
C THR A 149 -24.42 2.55 2.75
N LYS A 150 -24.25 1.81 3.84
CA LYS A 150 -25.33 1.12 4.56
C LYS A 150 -25.78 1.92 5.78
N PRO A 151 -27.01 1.66 6.30
CA PRO A 151 -27.40 2.16 7.62
C PRO A 151 -26.37 1.78 8.69
N ILE A 152 -26.22 2.63 9.71
CA ILE A 152 -25.19 2.48 10.76
C ILE A 152 -25.21 1.09 11.42
N GLU A 153 -26.38 0.56 11.71
CA GLU A 153 -26.57 -0.76 12.34
C GLU A 153 -26.10 -1.90 11.42
N GLU A 154 -26.37 -1.78 10.13
CA GLU A 154 -25.93 -2.78 9.14
C GLU A 154 -24.42 -2.69 8.91
N ASN A 155 -23.85 -1.48 8.79
CA ASN A 155 -22.42 -1.26 8.71
C ASN A 155 -21.72 -1.87 9.94
N ALA A 156 -22.20 -1.57 11.15
CA ALA A 156 -21.65 -2.14 12.38
C ALA A 156 -21.76 -3.66 12.44
N ARG A 157 -22.86 -4.24 11.96
CA ARG A 157 -23.03 -5.71 11.88
C ARG A 157 -22.00 -6.32 10.92
N MET A 158 -21.85 -5.77 9.71
CA MET A 158 -20.85 -6.23 8.73
C MET A 158 -19.44 -6.14 9.31
N THR A 159 -19.12 -5.03 9.95
CA THR A 159 -17.82 -4.81 10.59
C THR A 159 -17.56 -5.84 11.69
N ASN A 160 -18.53 -6.12 12.56
CA ASN A 160 -18.40 -7.11 13.62
C ASN A 160 -18.20 -8.55 13.10
N GLU A 161 -18.83 -8.90 11.98
CA GLU A 161 -18.64 -10.22 11.35
C GLU A 161 -17.18 -10.40 10.88
N VAL A 162 -16.60 -9.38 10.25
CA VAL A 162 -15.19 -9.39 9.83
C VAL A 162 -14.26 -9.38 11.05
N LEU A 163 -14.50 -8.49 12.03
CA LEU A 163 -13.70 -8.39 13.26
C LEU A 163 -13.60 -9.71 14.00
N LYS A 164 -14.72 -10.44 14.11
CA LYS A 164 -14.78 -11.74 14.79
C LYS A 164 -13.80 -12.74 14.21
N VAL A 165 -13.65 -12.79 12.90
CA VAL A 165 -12.73 -13.71 12.23
C VAL A 165 -11.32 -13.15 12.19
N ALA A 166 -11.14 -11.90 11.80
CA ALA A 166 -9.84 -11.24 11.68
C ALA A 166 -9.05 -11.29 13.00
N LYS A 167 -9.73 -11.16 14.14
CA LYS A 167 -9.15 -11.32 15.48
C LYS A 167 -8.48 -12.67 15.69
N CYS A 168 -9.02 -13.75 15.13
CA CYS A 168 -8.42 -15.08 15.23
C CYS A 168 -7.08 -15.19 14.48
N PHE A 169 -6.87 -14.32 13.48
CA PHE A 169 -5.64 -14.22 12.70
C PHE A 169 -4.70 -13.11 13.21
N GLY A 170 -5.12 -12.34 14.21
CA GLY A 170 -4.36 -11.17 14.69
C GLY A 170 -4.27 -10.02 13.67
N VAL A 171 -5.19 -9.97 12.69
CA VAL A 171 -5.23 -8.95 11.63
C VAL A 171 -6.20 -7.84 12.03
N PRO A 172 -5.74 -6.56 12.07
CA PRO A 172 -6.60 -5.42 12.39
C PRO A 172 -7.56 -5.10 11.25
N VAL A 173 -8.70 -4.52 11.65
CA VAL A 173 -9.79 -4.14 10.75
C VAL A 173 -10.06 -2.65 10.87
N GLU A 174 -10.02 -1.96 9.74
CA GLU A 174 -10.52 -0.60 9.54
C GLU A 174 -11.99 -0.65 9.12
N ALA A 175 -12.79 0.30 9.62
CA ALA A 175 -14.15 0.54 9.14
C ALA A 175 -14.28 1.97 8.63
N GLU A 176 -15.41 2.30 7.99
CA GLU A 176 -15.70 3.64 7.49
C GLU A 176 -17.12 4.07 7.90
N VAL A 177 -17.25 5.34 8.32
CA VAL A 177 -18.53 6.02 8.57
C VAL A 177 -18.59 7.29 7.73
N GLY A 178 -19.64 7.41 6.90
CA GLY A 178 -19.79 8.45 5.90
C GLY A 178 -19.20 8.06 4.55
N GLU A 179 -20.09 7.87 3.57
CA GLU A 179 -19.72 7.44 2.22
C GLU A 179 -18.74 8.42 1.56
N LEU A 180 -17.59 7.93 1.09
CA LEU A 180 -16.65 8.74 0.34
C LEU A 180 -17.03 8.76 -1.15
N LEU A 181 -17.28 9.95 -1.66
CA LEU A 181 -17.64 10.16 -3.05
C LEU A 181 -16.43 9.92 -3.97
N ARG A 182 -16.71 9.49 -5.22
CA ARG A 182 -15.70 9.33 -6.29
C ARG A 182 -15.87 10.43 -7.32
N LEU A 183 -14.89 11.36 -7.37
CA LEU A 183 -14.95 12.52 -8.26
C LEU A 183 -14.80 12.16 -9.73
N ASP A 184 -14.15 11.03 -10.05
CA ASP A 184 -13.96 10.54 -11.43
C ASP A 184 -15.29 10.21 -12.12
N ASN A 185 -16.34 9.87 -11.35
CA ASN A 185 -17.66 9.45 -11.84
C ASN A 185 -18.73 10.55 -11.74
N MET A 186 -18.39 11.73 -11.20
CA MET A 186 -19.39 12.77 -10.92
C MET A 186 -19.34 13.92 -11.94
N GLY A 187 -20.38 14.01 -12.77
CA GLY A 187 -20.79 15.28 -13.36
C GLY A 187 -21.31 16.21 -12.25
N ALA A 188 -20.59 17.29 -12.02
CA ALA A 188 -21.01 18.61 -11.53
C ALA A 188 -21.92 18.80 -10.29
N ALA A 189 -22.15 17.87 -9.38
CA ALA A 189 -22.87 18.17 -8.14
C ALA A 189 -22.24 17.45 -6.95
N MET A 190 -21.31 18.11 -6.26
CA MET A 190 -20.91 17.74 -4.90
C MET A 190 -22.07 18.12 -3.95
N GLU A 191 -23.04 17.25 -3.78
CA GLU A 191 -23.90 17.30 -2.60
C GLU A 191 -23.08 16.80 -1.40
N ASN A 192 -23.11 17.51 -0.26
CA ASN A 192 -22.36 17.21 0.98
C ASN A 192 -22.81 15.92 1.69
N LYS A 193 -23.03 14.83 0.95
CA LYS A 193 -23.50 13.53 1.48
C LYS A 193 -22.43 12.77 2.27
N ASN A 194 -21.17 13.17 2.14
CA ASN A 194 -20.02 12.54 2.79
C ASN A 194 -19.59 13.22 4.09
N ILE A 195 -20.39 14.17 4.61
CA ILE A 195 -20.13 14.83 5.88
C ILE A 195 -20.94 14.14 6.96
N VAL A 196 -20.26 13.40 7.85
CA VAL A 196 -20.92 12.66 8.93
C VAL A 196 -21.30 13.55 10.10
N ASN A 197 -22.34 13.15 10.82
CA ASN A 197 -22.64 13.70 12.13
C ASN A 197 -21.79 12.95 13.20
N PRO A 198 -21.06 13.64 14.08
CA PRO A 198 -20.29 12.98 15.16
C PRO A 198 -21.13 12.05 16.06
N LYS A 199 -22.45 12.26 16.16
CA LYS A 199 -23.37 11.36 16.87
C LYS A 199 -23.52 10.00 16.18
N GLU A 200 -23.46 9.96 14.84
CA GLU A 200 -23.52 8.71 14.09
C GLU A 200 -22.22 7.92 14.28
N VAL A 201 -21.08 8.61 14.31
CA VAL A 201 -19.79 7.99 14.62
C VAL A 201 -19.80 7.40 16.04
N ARG A 202 -20.33 8.13 17.01
CA ARG A 202 -20.48 7.63 18.38
C ARG A 202 -21.36 6.39 18.42
N HIS A 203 -22.53 6.45 17.79
CA HIS A 203 -23.46 5.33 17.73
C HIS A 203 -22.84 4.10 17.06
N PHE A 204 -22.12 4.30 15.96
CA PHE A 204 -21.37 3.21 15.32
C PHE A 204 -20.36 2.56 16.28
N LEU A 205 -19.58 3.37 17.02
CA LEU A 205 -18.58 2.87 17.96
C LEU A 205 -19.21 2.22 19.22
N GLU A 206 -20.45 2.53 19.56
CA GLU A 206 -21.22 1.81 20.59
C GLU A 206 -21.63 0.40 20.12
N LEU A 207 -21.85 0.22 18.79
CA LEU A 207 -22.25 -1.05 18.19
C LEU A 207 -21.08 -1.96 17.81
N CYS A 208 -19.92 -1.37 17.44
CA CYS A 208 -18.71 -2.12 17.07
C CYS A 208 -17.43 -1.36 17.41
N GLN A 209 -16.31 -2.08 17.52
CA GLN A 209 -15.01 -1.52 17.88
C GLN A 209 -13.93 -1.95 16.86
N PRO A 210 -13.84 -1.27 15.70
CA PRO A 210 -12.76 -1.52 14.74
C PRO A 210 -11.41 -1.08 15.29
N ASP A 211 -10.31 -1.51 14.66
CA ASP A 211 -8.95 -1.15 15.07
C ASP A 211 -8.53 0.24 14.57
N SER A 212 -9.20 0.76 13.52
CA SER A 212 -9.08 2.13 13.02
C SER A 212 -10.38 2.54 12.31
N LEU A 213 -10.61 3.84 12.18
CA LEU A 213 -11.87 4.36 11.63
C LEU A 213 -11.64 5.48 10.61
N ALA A 214 -12.08 5.26 9.38
CA ALA A 214 -12.21 6.28 8.37
C ALA A 214 -13.49 7.09 8.56
N ILE A 215 -13.40 8.41 8.39
CA ILE A 215 -14.53 9.33 8.64
C ILE A 215 -14.72 10.25 7.45
N GLY A 216 -15.94 10.33 6.97
CA GLY A 216 -16.37 11.30 5.96
C GLY A 216 -16.46 12.71 6.53
N ILE A 217 -15.52 13.57 6.16
CA ILE A 217 -15.45 14.98 6.60
C ILE A 217 -15.53 15.98 5.44
N GLY A 218 -16.06 15.56 4.29
CA GLY A 218 -16.07 16.34 3.04
C GLY A 218 -14.99 15.91 2.05
N ASN A 219 -14.15 14.93 2.42
CA ASN A 219 -13.12 14.32 1.57
C ASN A 219 -13.74 13.39 0.52
N ALA A 220 -13.06 13.25 -0.62
CA ALA A 220 -13.50 12.40 -1.73
C ALA A 220 -12.29 11.81 -2.49
N HIS A 221 -12.52 10.69 -3.19
CA HIS A 221 -11.51 10.10 -4.06
C HIS A 221 -11.41 10.83 -5.41
N GLY A 222 -10.21 11.07 -5.88
CA GLY A 222 -9.95 11.75 -7.15
C GLY A 222 -9.29 13.11 -6.96
N TYR A 223 -9.11 13.86 -8.06
CA TYR A 223 -8.66 15.26 -7.99
C TYR A 223 -9.84 16.18 -7.80
N TYR A 224 -9.77 17.07 -6.80
CA TYR A 224 -10.80 18.06 -6.54
C TYR A 224 -10.88 19.10 -7.67
N LYS A 225 -12.10 19.45 -8.07
CA LYS A 225 -12.38 20.55 -9.02
C LYS A 225 -12.62 21.86 -8.25
N GLY A 226 -11.60 22.35 -7.56
CA GLY A 226 -11.69 23.50 -6.65
C GLY A 226 -11.30 23.14 -5.23
N GLU A 227 -11.54 24.03 -4.28
CA GLU A 227 -11.26 23.75 -2.87
C GLU A 227 -12.33 22.83 -2.28
N PRO A 228 -11.96 21.66 -1.70
CA PRO A 228 -12.91 20.83 -0.99
C PRO A 228 -13.35 21.51 0.33
N ASP A 229 -14.60 21.34 0.70
CA ASP A 229 -15.13 21.78 2.00
C ASP A 229 -14.84 20.72 3.08
N ILE A 230 -13.58 20.71 3.57
CA ILE A 230 -13.13 19.76 4.58
C ILE A 230 -13.45 20.27 5.98
N ARG A 231 -14.24 19.49 6.71
CA ARG A 231 -14.78 19.80 8.04
C ARG A 231 -13.90 19.20 9.13
N LEU A 232 -12.76 19.84 9.44
CA LEU A 232 -11.83 19.39 10.48
C LEU A 232 -12.45 19.38 11.88
N GLU A 233 -13.42 20.24 12.16
CA GLU A 233 -14.16 20.28 13.42
C GLU A 233 -14.89 18.96 13.75
N ILE A 234 -15.17 18.12 12.76
CA ILE A 234 -15.73 16.79 12.97
C ILE A 234 -14.70 15.86 13.60
N LEU A 235 -13.43 15.90 13.15
CA LEU A 235 -12.35 15.13 13.76
C LEU A 235 -12.17 15.54 15.22
N GLU A 236 -12.16 16.83 15.50
CA GLU A 236 -12.06 17.37 16.86
C GLU A 236 -13.23 16.89 17.75
N ALA A 237 -14.47 16.94 17.24
CA ALA A 237 -15.64 16.46 17.96
C ALA A 237 -15.59 14.94 18.22
N VAL A 238 -15.10 14.15 17.25
CA VAL A 238 -14.94 12.69 17.39
C VAL A 238 -13.89 12.35 18.43
N ARG A 239 -12.78 13.11 18.49
CA ARG A 239 -11.73 12.92 19.51
C ARG A 239 -12.19 13.12 20.95
N GLN A 240 -13.31 13.82 21.18
CA GLN A 240 -13.85 13.98 22.54
C GLN A 240 -14.38 12.68 23.16
N PHE A 241 -14.58 11.62 22.37
CA PHE A 241 -15.17 10.38 22.88
C PHE A 241 -14.48 9.09 22.42
N THR A 242 -13.40 9.16 21.65
CA THR A 242 -12.65 7.96 21.25
C THR A 242 -11.17 8.26 20.99
N ASP A 243 -10.31 7.30 21.35
CA ASP A 243 -8.88 7.31 21.07
C ASP A 243 -8.51 6.39 19.89
N ILE A 244 -9.50 5.82 19.18
CA ILE A 244 -9.26 4.97 18.02
C ILE A 244 -8.44 5.71 16.96
N PRO A 245 -7.43 5.09 16.32
CA PRO A 245 -6.72 5.70 15.22
C PRO A 245 -7.69 6.12 14.10
N LEU A 246 -7.71 7.43 13.77
CA LEU A 246 -8.54 7.95 12.69
C LEU A 246 -7.81 7.85 11.36
N VAL A 247 -8.59 7.72 10.30
CA VAL A 247 -8.08 7.57 8.93
C VAL A 247 -8.69 8.63 8.03
N LEU A 248 -7.85 9.27 7.20
CA LEU A 248 -8.26 10.20 6.18
C LEU A 248 -8.01 9.61 4.78
N HIS A 249 -9.09 9.30 4.08
CA HIS A 249 -9.07 8.93 2.67
C HIS A 249 -9.11 10.16 1.76
N GLY A 250 -8.82 9.99 0.46
CA GLY A 250 -8.98 11.04 -0.53
C GLY A 250 -8.04 12.23 -0.39
N CYS A 251 -6.80 12.02 0.09
CA CYS A 251 -5.83 13.09 0.30
C CYS A 251 -5.25 13.69 -1.00
N THR A 252 -5.40 13.02 -2.16
CA THR A 252 -4.91 13.51 -3.45
C THR A 252 -5.47 14.89 -3.79
N GLY A 253 -4.60 15.88 -3.98
CA GLY A 253 -5.01 17.26 -4.33
C GLY A 253 -5.59 18.08 -3.18
N MET A 254 -5.60 17.54 -1.97
CA MET A 254 -5.92 18.30 -0.75
C MET A 254 -4.73 19.21 -0.39
N LYS A 255 -4.99 20.40 0.13
CA LYS A 255 -3.92 21.30 0.61
C LYS A 255 -3.13 20.62 1.74
N GLU A 256 -1.80 20.73 1.71
CA GLU A 256 -0.92 20.12 2.71
C GLU A 256 -1.25 20.55 4.15
N GLU A 257 -1.63 21.82 4.35
CA GLU A 257 -2.01 22.35 5.66
C GLU A 257 -3.20 21.60 6.24
N ILE A 258 -4.22 21.30 5.41
CA ILE A 258 -5.41 20.54 5.84
C ILE A 258 -5.02 19.13 6.28
N VAL A 259 -4.15 18.46 5.51
CA VAL A 259 -3.66 17.10 5.87
C VAL A 259 -2.87 17.15 7.18
N ARG A 260 -1.99 18.15 7.35
CA ARG A 260 -1.20 18.32 8.59
C ARG A 260 -2.09 18.64 9.79
N ASP A 261 -3.14 19.46 9.60
CA ASP A 261 -4.10 19.77 10.66
C ASP A 261 -4.90 18.53 11.05
N ALA A 262 -5.36 17.74 10.10
CA ALA A 262 -6.03 16.47 10.37
C ALA A 262 -5.14 15.51 11.18
N ILE A 263 -3.85 15.42 10.84
CA ILE A 263 -2.87 14.60 11.58
C ILE A 263 -2.74 15.12 13.02
N ARG A 264 -2.63 16.43 13.23
CA ARG A 264 -2.61 17.04 14.57
C ARG A 264 -3.86 16.74 15.38
N MET A 265 -5.01 16.55 14.72
CA MET A 265 -6.29 16.16 15.32
C MET A 265 -6.43 14.63 15.49
N GLY A 266 -5.36 13.85 15.26
CA GLY A 266 -5.30 12.42 15.54
C GLY A 266 -5.57 11.50 14.36
N VAL A 267 -5.53 12.00 13.14
CA VAL A 267 -5.46 11.12 11.95
C VAL A 267 -4.12 10.40 11.97
N ALA A 268 -4.16 9.07 11.97
CA ALA A 268 -2.99 8.17 12.05
C ALA A 268 -2.68 7.46 10.74
N LYS A 269 -3.57 7.53 9.75
CA LYS A 269 -3.39 6.97 8.40
C LYS A 269 -3.93 7.95 7.36
N ILE A 270 -3.18 8.14 6.28
CA ILE A 270 -3.58 8.96 5.13
C ILE A 270 -3.47 8.17 3.83
N ASN A 271 -4.51 8.20 3.00
CA ASN A 271 -4.58 7.43 1.76
C ASN A 271 -4.26 8.27 0.52
N PHE A 272 -3.34 7.75 -0.31
CA PHE A 272 -2.99 8.29 -1.62
C PHE A 272 -3.16 7.24 -2.72
N GLY A 273 -4.02 7.50 -3.68
CA GLY A 273 -4.28 6.58 -4.80
C GLY A 273 -4.21 7.27 -6.15
N THR A 274 -5.04 8.27 -6.36
CA THR A 274 -5.18 8.96 -7.64
C THR A 274 -3.87 9.63 -8.07
N GLU A 275 -3.18 10.31 -7.17
CA GLU A 275 -1.89 10.95 -7.46
C GLU A 275 -0.85 9.94 -7.96
N ILE A 276 -0.73 8.80 -7.28
CA ILE A 276 0.22 7.73 -7.64
C ILE A 276 -0.05 7.21 -9.06
N ARG A 277 -1.33 7.00 -9.39
CA ARG A 277 -1.77 6.54 -10.71
C ARG A 277 -1.34 7.50 -11.82
N TYR A 278 -1.61 8.78 -11.64
CA TYR A 278 -1.26 9.80 -12.64
C TYR A 278 0.25 10.02 -12.72
N LYS A 279 0.93 10.14 -11.58
CA LYS A 279 2.38 10.37 -11.54
C LYS A 279 3.18 9.25 -12.20
N TYR A 280 2.81 7.98 -11.97
CA TYR A 280 3.49 6.87 -12.62
C TYR A 280 3.37 6.94 -14.16
N VAL A 281 2.17 7.26 -14.68
CA VAL A 281 1.93 7.40 -16.12
C VAL A 281 2.70 8.62 -16.67
N GLU A 282 2.65 9.78 -16.01
CA GLU A 282 3.38 10.98 -16.41
C GLU A 282 4.90 10.72 -16.51
N HIS A 283 5.48 10.04 -15.53
CA HIS A 283 6.90 9.70 -15.53
C HIS A 283 7.25 8.69 -16.63
N TYR A 284 6.35 7.74 -16.91
CA TYR A 284 6.54 6.80 -18.01
C TYR A 284 6.52 7.52 -19.37
N GLU A 285 5.60 8.46 -19.57
CA GLU A 285 5.54 9.30 -20.75
C GLU A 285 6.76 10.22 -20.90
N GLU A 286 7.28 10.76 -19.81
CA GLU A 286 8.52 11.55 -19.80
C GLU A 286 9.70 10.68 -20.25
N GLY A 287 9.80 9.46 -19.73
CA GLY A 287 10.80 8.47 -20.13
C GLY A 287 10.75 8.15 -21.62
N LEU A 288 9.54 7.98 -22.19
CA LEU A 288 9.35 7.76 -23.63
C LEU A 288 9.91 8.91 -24.48
N LYS A 289 9.86 10.14 -23.98
CA LYS A 289 10.30 11.35 -24.71
C LYS A 289 11.79 11.64 -24.52
N THR A 290 12.38 11.26 -23.39
CA THR A 290 13.71 11.75 -22.97
C THR A 290 14.81 10.69 -22.97
N LEU A 291 14.45 9.40 -22.89
CA LEU A 291 15.44 8.31 -22.79
C LEU A 291 15.72 7.65 -24.13
N GLU A 292 16.97 7.24 -24.33
CA GLU A 292 17.35 6.27 -25.36
C GLU A 292 16.94 4.84 -24.91
N HIS A 293 15.63 4.56 -24.91
CA HIS A 293 15.11 3.29 -24.43
C HIS A 293 15.22 2.13 -25.43
N GLN A 294 15.36 2.42 -26.73
CA GLN A 294 15.52 1.41 -27.80
C GLN A 294 14.47 0.26 -27.73
N GLY A 295 13.22 0.56 -27.32
CA GLY A 295 12.16 -0.42 -27.12
C GLY A 295 12.26 -1.24 -25.83
N HIS A 296 13.26 -1.03 -24.97
CA HIS A 296 13.39 -1.72 -23.70
C HIS A 296 12.44 -1.13 -22.63
N SER A 297 11.31 -1.79 -22.37
CA SER A 297 10.32 -1.35 -21.38
C SER A 297 10.90 -1.22 -19.97
N TRP A 298 11.84 -2.11 -19.58
CA TRP A 298 12.46 -2.04 -18.25
C TRP A 298 13.21 -0.72 -17.98
N LYS A 299 13.76 -0.07 -19.02
CA LYS A 299 14.39 1.25 -18.86
C LYS A 299 13.36 2.34 -18.53
N LEU A 300 12.18 2.25 -19.16
CA LEU A 300 11.07 3.17 -18.91
C LEU A 300 10.47 2.93 -17.53
N SER A 301 10.22 1.67 -17.19
CA SER A 301 9.74 1.28 -15.86
C SER A 301 10.70 1.74 -14.76
N ARG A 302 11.99 1.53 -14.94
CA ARG A 302 13.00 2.00 -13.98
C ARG A 302 12.98 3.51 -13.80
N PHE A 303 12.94 4.27 -14.89
CA PHE A 303 12.88 5.73 -14.85
C PHE A 303 11.62 6.22 -14.12
N ALA A 304 10.45 5.68 -14.47
CA ALA A 304 9.20 6.02 -13.82
C ALA A 304 9.19 5.64 -12.33
N ASN A 305 9.78 4.49 -11.98
CA ASN A 305 9.92 4.03 -10.61
C ASN A 305 10.80 4.98 -9.76
N GLU A 306 11.98 5.36 -10.27
CA GLU A 306 12.91 6.26 -9.56
C GLU A 306 12.24 7.62 -9.29
N LYS A 307 11.50 8.18 -10.25
CA LYS A 307 10.75 9.44 -10.06
C LYS A 307 9.55 9.29 -9.12
N LEU A 308 8.81 8.20 -9.24
CA LEU A 308 7.69 7.93 -8.33
C LEU A 308 8.16 7.77 -6.88
N GLN A 309 9.35 7.22 -6.67
CA GLN A 309 9.98 7.14 -5.35
C GLN A 309 10.11 8.54 -4.72
N GLU A 310 10.53 9.56 -5.49
CA GLU A 310 10.61 10.95 -5.02
C GLU A 310 9.23 11.51 -4.64
N ASP A 311 8.17 11.19 -5.40
CA ASP A 311 6.81 11.62 -5.08
C ASP A 311 6.29 10.95 -3.81
N VAL A 312 6.54 9.66 -3.62
CA VAL A 312 6.18 8.96 -2.37
C VAL A 312 6.97 9.52 -1.17
N GLN A 313 8.24 9.93 -1.35
CA GLN A 313 9.00 10.60 -0.29
C GLN A 313 8.35 11.92 0.15
N LYS A 314 7.74 12.69 -0.76
CA LYS A 314 6.96 13.90 -0.41
C LYS A 314 5.75 13.54 0.46
N ILE A 315 5.04 12.47 0.12
CA ILE A 315 3.91 11.96 0.91
C ILE A 315 4.37 11.55 2.32
N ILE A 316 5.48 10.86 2.45
CA ILE A 316 6.08 10.46 3.74
C ILE A 316 6.39 11.69 4.60
N ARG A 317 6.98 12.73 4.01
CA ARG A 317 7.27 14.00 4.72
C ARG A 317 6.00 14.75 5.09
N LEU A 318 4.99 14.76 4.23
CA LEU A 318 3.67 15.32 4.52
C LEU A 318 3.02 14.61 5.71
N ALA A 319 3.11 13.28 5.75
CA ALA A 319 2.60 12.43 6.84
C ALA A 319 3.36 12.64 8.17
N GLY A 320 4.56 13.25 8.15
CA GLY A 320 5.43 13.38 9.32
C GLY A 320 6.04 12.06 9.78
N SER A 321 6.05 11.04 8.92
CA SER A 321 6.49 9.67 9.26
C SER A 321 7.96 9.39 8.94
N GLU A 322 8.70 10.34 8.38
CA GLU A 322 10.15 10.27 8.19
C GLU A 322 10.87 10.01 9.53
N GLY A 323 11.74 9.00 9.58
CA GLY A 323 12.47 8.60 10.80
C GLY A 323 11.63 7.88 11.85
N LYS A 324 10.39 7.45 11.52
CA LYS A 324 9.47 6.80 12.48
C LYS A 324 9.43 5.27 12.36
N ALA A 325 10.21 4.66 11.48
CA ALA A 325 10.41 3.21 11.44
C ALA A 325 11.32 2.79 12.60
N VAL A 326 10.74 2.31 13.70
CA VAL A 326 11.44 1.86 14.91
C VAL A 326 11.23 0.36 15.08
#